data_d096514e9b50d078d420188dd48e01ae
#
_entry.id   d096514e9b50d078d420188dd48e01ae
#
_cell.length_a   1.000
_cell.length_b   1.000
_cell.length_c   1.000
_cell.angle_alpha   90.00
_cell.angle_beta   90.00
_cell.angle_gamma   90.00
#
_symmetry.space_group_name_H-M   'P 1'
#
loop_
_entity.id
_entity.type
_entity.pdbx_description
1 polymer ?
#
loop_
_entity_poly.entity_id
_entity_poly.type
_entity_poly.pdbx_seq_one_letter_code
_entity_poly.pdbx_strand_id
1 'polypeptide(L)'
;FCIFHIFAEPFSRKGGRSMTDERQVQEQNDEKLINDAFQELLDRYLESKHRKKVEIITKAFNFARQAHKGVRRRSGEPYILHPIAVARIACVEIGLGSTSICSALLHDVVEDTDYTVEDIENLFGPKIAQIVDGLTKISGGIFGDRASAQAENFKKLLLTMNDDIRVILIKIADRLHNMRTLGSMLPSKQYKIAGETLYIYAPLANRLGLNRIKTELEDLSFKYEHPETYQQIQDKLKATQAERDNVFEEFTAPIREQLDKMGLPYRILARVKSPYSIWNKMQTKHITFEEIYDILAVRIIFTPRNEDEELNDCFNIYVCISKLYKPHPDRLRDWVSHPKANGYQALHVTLMSNKGQWIEVQIRSERMNDVAEQGFAAHWKYKAGGGSEDEGELSKWLKT
;
A
#
# COMPACT_ATOMS: atom_id res chain seq x y z
N PHE A 1 58.54 -54.25 -18.54
CA PHE A 1 57.87 -55.32 -17.78
C PHE A 1 56.86 -54.72 -16.81
N CYS A 2 55.70 -55.33 -16.84
CA CYS A 2 54.50 -55.17 -16.05
C CYS A 2 53.43 -54.16 -16.54
N ILE A 3 52.51 -54.79 -17.20
CA ILE A 3 51.20 -54.42 -17.63
C ILE A 3 50.32 -54.23 -16.37
N PHE A 4 49.67 -53.11 -16.25
CA PHE A 4 48.47 -52.98 -15.42
C PHE A 4 47.29 -52.57 -16.29
N HIS A 5 46.40 -53.53 -16.46
CA HIS A 5 45.04 -53.31 -16.93
C HIS A 5 44.28 -52.55 -15.85
N ILE A 6 43.78 -51.33 -16.16
CA ILE A 6 42.77 -50.68 -15.38
C ILE A 6 41.46 -50.75 -16.15
N PHE A 7 40.51 -51.49 -15.61
CA PHE A 7 39.12 -51.56 -16.06
C PHE A 7 38.49 -50.19 -15.93
N ALA A 8 38.06 -49.61 -17.02
CA ALA A 8 37.19 -48.43 -17.03
C ALA A 8 35.75 -48.93 -16.87
N GLU A 9 35.17 -48.63 -15.69
CA GLU A 9 33.73 -48.76 -15.54
C GLU A 9 33.02 -47.68 -16.37
N PRO A 10 31.86 -47.98 -16.99
CA PRO A 10 31.12 -46.99 -17.74
C PRO A 10 30.44 -46.02 -16.78
N PHE A 11 30.90 -44.77 -16.79
CA PHE A 11 30.19 -43.65 -16.14
C PHE A 11 28.77 -43.59 -16.70
N SER A 12 27.81 -43.97 -15.87
CA SER A 12 26.39 -43.74 -16.08
C SER A 12 26.18 -42.24 -16.25
N ARG A 13 25.91 -41.78 -17.46
CA ARG A 13 25.40 -40.45 -17.77
C ARG A 13 24.03 -40.34 -17.10
N LYS A 14 23.99 -39.76 -15.88
CA LYS A 14 22.76 -39.16 -15.41
C LYS A 14 22.36 -38.09 -16.41
N GLY A 15 21.19 -38.26 -17.03
CA GLY A 15 20.68 -37.44 -18.11
C GLY A 15 20.63 -35.96 -17.64
N GLY A 16 21.61 -35.18 -18.06
CA GLY A 16 21.55 -33.72 -18.03
C GLY A 16 20.49 -33.32 -19.05
N ARG A 17 19.45 -32.59 -18.60
CA ARG A 17 18.54 -31.89 -19.49
C ARG A 17 19.37 -31.06 -20.46
N SER A 18 19.04 -31.04 -21.75
CA SER A 18 19.72 -30.20 -22.71
C SER A 18 19.47 -28.72 -22.35
N MET A 19 20.39 -27.79 -22.61
CA MET A 19 20.21 -26.36 -22.40
C MET A 19 18.95 -25.81 -23.09
N THR A 20 18.53 -26.45 -24.18
CA THR A 20 17.26 -26.15 -24.89
C THR A 20 16.04 -26.57 -24.08
N ASP A 21 16.08 -27.71 -23.40
CA ASP A 21 14.97 -28.16 -22.56
C ASP A 21 14.80 -27.31 -21.32
N GLU A 22 15.89 -26.89 -20.69
CA GLU A 22 15.85 -26.00 -19.54
C GLU A 22 15.29 -24.62 -19.89
N ARG A 23 15.67 -24.09 -21.06
CA ARG A 23 15.14 -22.83 -21.58
C ARG A 23 13.65 -22.91 -21.89
N GLN A 24 13.19 -23.99 -22.50
CA GLN A 24 11.76 -24.20 -22.77
C GLN A 24 10.93 -24.30 -21.47
N VAL A 25 11.44 -25.03 -20.48
CA VAL A 25 10.79 -25.12 -19.16
C VAL A 25 10.71 -23.76 -18.50
N GLN A 26 11.77 -22.96 -18.57
CA GLN A 26 11.78 -21.59 -18.01
C GLN A 26 10.74 -20.69 -18.71
N GLU A 27 10.68 -20.73 -20.04
CA GLU A 27 9.71 -19.96 -20.83
C GLU A 27 8.26 -20.36 -20.49
N GLN A 28 7.98 -21.65 -20.31
CA GLN A 28 6.65 -22.13 -19.89
C GLN A 28 6.29 -21.69 -18.48
N ASN A 29 7.24 -21.71 -17.55
CA ASN A 29 7.03 -21.23 -16.19
C ASN A 29 6.77 -19.72 -16.16
N ASP A 30 7.53 -18.93 -16.93
CA ASP A 30 7.34 -17.50 -17.05
C ASP A 30 5.95 -17.16 -17.62
N GLU A 31 5.54 -17.85 -18.69
CA GLU A 31 4.21 -17.69 -19.28
C GLU A 31 3.09 -17.98 -18.27
N LYS A 32 3.23 -19.05 -17.50
CA LYS A 32 2.27 -19.39 -16.45
C LYS A 32 2.20 -18.30 -15.39
N LEU A 33 3.34 -17.83 -14.89
CA LEU A 33 3.41 -16.76 -13.89
C LEU A 33 2.73 -15.48 -14.39
N ILE A 34 3.00 -15.09 -15.64
CA ILE A 34 2.41 -13.89 -16.25
C ILE A 34 0.91 -14.04 -16.38
N ASN A 35 0.42 -15.16 -16.88
CA ASN A 35 -1.00 -15.41 -17.07
C ASN A 35 -1.74 -15.47 -15.73
N ASP A 36 -1.18 -16.14 -14.72
CA ASP A 36 -1.76 -16.25 -13.38
C ASP A 36 -1.85 -14.88 -12.71
N ALA A 37 -0.79 -14.06 -12.81
CA ALA A 37 -0.77 -12.71 -12.26
C ALA A 37 -1.81 -11.79 -12.94
N PHE A 38 -1.93 -11.85 -14.24
CA PHE A 38 -2.93 -11.08 -14.97
C PHE A 38 -4.35 -11.55 -14.69
N GLN A 39 -4.59 -12.85 -14.60
CA GLN A 39 -5.89 -13.40 -14.24
C GLN A 39 -6.31 -12.96 -12.84
N GLU A 40 -5.39 -12.97 -11.87
CA GLU A 40 -5.66 -12.45 -10.53
C GLU A 40 -6.06 -10.95 -10.58
N LEU A 41 -5.36 -10.13 -11.37
CA LEU A 41 -5.73 -8.74 -11.57
C LEU A 41 -7.16 -8.58 -12.10
N LEU A 42 -7.52 -9.37 -13.12
CA LEU A 42 -8.88 -9.34 -13.69
C LEU A 42 -9.93 -9.80 -12.69
N ASP A 43 -9.68 -10.86 -11.95
CA ASP A 43 -10.60 -11.37 -10.93
C ASP A 43 -10.87 -10.33 -9.85
N ARG A 44 -9.82 -9.67 -9.36
CA ARG A 44 -9.95 -8.58 -8.38
C ARG A 44 -10.65 -7.35 -8.96
N TYR A 45 -10.39 -7.01 -10.20
CA TYR A 45 -11.10 -5.93 -10.87
C TYR A 45 -12.59 -6.21 -11.02
N LEU A 46 -12.99 -7.44 -11.36
CA LEU A 46 -14.38 -7.86 -11.49
C LEU A 46 -15.13 -7.89 -10.15
N GLU A 47 -14.44 -8.07 -9.03
CA GLU A 47 -14.99 -7.94 -7.68
C GLU A 47 -15.23 -6.47 -7.29
N SER A 48 -14.56 -5.53 -7.96
CA SER A 48 -14.68 -4.09 -7.67
C SER A 48 -16.04 -3.54 -8.14
N LYS A 49 -16.42 -2.39 -7.60
CA LYS A 49 -17.65 -1.68 -8.02
C LYS A 49 -17.48 -0.93 -9.35
N HIS A 50 -16.28 -0.88 -9.91
CA HIS A 50 -16.02 -0.24 -11.19
C HIS A 50 -16.66 -1.03 -12.34
N ARG A 51 -16.93 -0.34 -13.44
CA ARG A 51 -17.54 -0.96 -14.61
C ARG A 51 -16.57 -1.95 -15.26
N LYS A 52 -17.13 -3.04 -15.76
CA LYS A 52 -16.41 -4.20 -16.29
C LYS A 52 -15.83 -3.97 -17.69
N LYS A 53 -14.87 -3.08 -17.82
CA LYS A 53 -14.16 -2.79 -19.07
C LYS A 53 -12.95 -3.74 -19.23
N VAL A 54 -13.20 -5.03 -19.25
CA VAL A 54 -12.16 -6.09 -19.33
C VAL A 54 -11.40 -6.03 -20.66
N GLU A 55 -12.07 -5.69 -21.75
CA GLU A 55 -11.46 -5.68 -23.09
C GLU A 55 -10.30 -4.70 -23.19
N ILE A 56 -10.46 -3.46 -22.72
CA ILE A 56 -9.39 -2.47 -22.79
C ILE A 56 -8.23 -2.81 -21.86
N ILE A 57 -8.52 -3.37 -20.68
CA ILE A 57 -7.49 -3.85 -19.75
C ILE A 57 -6.68 -4.99 -20.37
N THR A 58 -7.37 -5.95 -20.99
CA THR A 58 -6.70 -7.07 -21.69
C THR A 58 -5.87 -6.58 -22.87
N LYS A 59 -6.38 -5.60 -23.63
CA LYS A 59 -5.62 -4.96 -24.72
C LYS A 59 -4.35 -4.27 -24.19
N ALA A 60 -4.45 -3.52 -23.10
CA ALA A 60 -3.31 -2.86 -22.48
C ALA A 60 -2.27 -3.85 -21.96
N PHE A 61 -2.71 -4.93 -21.32
CA PHE A 61 -1.85 -6.00 -20.88
C PHE A 61 -1.10 -6.68 -22.05
N ASN A 62 -1.81 -7.07 -23.10
CA ASN A 62 -1.19 -7.73 -24.26
C ASN A 62 -0.16 -6.80 -24.93
N PHE A 63 -0.48 -5.51 -25.04
CA PHE A 63 0.43 -4.52 -25.60
C PHE A 63 1.69 -4.36 -24.74
N ALA A 64 1.55 -4.19 -23.42
CA ALA A 64 2.66 -4.06 -22.50
C ALA A 64 3.53 -5.35 -22.46
N ARG A 65 2.89 -6.52 -22.47
CA ARG A 65 3.57 -7.82 -22.54
C ARG A 65 4.45 -7.93 -23.79
N GLN A 66 3.93 -7.54 -24.95
CA GLN A 66 4.69 -7.55 -26.20
C GLN A 66 5.82 -6.52 -26.16
N ALA A 67 5.56 -5.32 -25.66
CA ALA A 67 6.55 -4.25 -25.55
C ALA A 67 7.76 -4.63 -24.66
N HIS A 68 7.52 -5.35 -23.59
CA HIS A 68 8.55 -5.81 -22.63
C HIS A 68 8.98 -7.25 -22.85
N LYS A 69 8.69 -7.85 -24.02
CA LYS A 69 9.06 -9.23 -24.30
C LYS A 69 10.57 -9.44 -24.19
N GLY A 70 10.96 -10.45 -23.40
CA GLY A 70 12.36 -10.81 -23.19
C GLY A 70 13.10 -9.94 -22.17
N VAL A 71 12.48 -8.88 -21.67
CA VAL A 71 13.06 -8.04 -20.61
C VAL A 71 12.85 -8.69 -19.24
N ARG A 72 13.91 -8.70 -18.43
CA ARG A 72 13.87 -9.26 -17.07
C ARG A 72 14.25 -8.20 -16.04
N ARG A 73 13.65 -8.31 -14.85
CA ARG A 73 14.06 -7.55 -13.68
C ARG A 73 15.39 -8.09 -13.13
N ARG A 74 16.02 -7.33 -12.27
CA ARG A 74 17.26 -7.72 -11.61
C ARG A 74 17.11 -8.96 -10.72
N SER A 75 15.92 -9.20 -10.20
CA SER A 75 15.51 -10.43 -9.48
C SER A 75 15.41 -11.68 -10.39
N GLY A 76 15.48 -11.51 -11.71
CA GLY A 76 15.44 -12.59 -12.70
C GLY A 76 14.06 -12.89 -13.26
N GLU A 77 13.00 -12.32 -12.74
CA GLU A 77 11.62 -12.50 -13.21
C GLU A 77 11.32 -11.68 -14.48
N PRO A 78 10.33 -12.07 -15.29
CA PRO A 78 9.88 -11.27 -16.43
C PRO A 78 9.44 -9.87 -16.00
N TYR A 79 9.88 -8.85 -16.74
CA TYR A 79 9.61 -7.44 -16.38
C TYR A 79 8.12 -7.11 -16.31
N ILE A 80 7.30 -7.69 -17.17
CA ILE A 80 5.85 -7.47 -17.22
C ILE A 80 5.12 -7.74 -15.89
N LEU A 81 5.68 -8.57 -15.03
CA LEU A 81 5.12 -8.82 -13.70
C LEU A 81 5.08 -7.56 -12.83
N HIS A 82 6.02 -6.62 -13.05
CA HIS A 82 6.01 -5.32 -12.36
C HIS A 82 4.82 -4.43 -12.76
N PRO A 83 4.58 -4.11 -14.04
CA PRO A 83 3.36 -3.37 -14.42
C PRO A 83 2.06 -4.04 -13.98
N ILE A 84 1.97 -5.36 -14.00
CA ILE A 84 0.81 -6.10 -13.49
C ILE A 84 0.64 -5.85 -11.98
N ALA A 85 1.72 -5.92 -11.21
CA ALA A 85 1.70 -5.67 -9.77
C ALA A 85 1.31 -4.22 -9.45
N VAL A 86 1.82 -3.24 -10.19
CA VAL A 86 1.44 -1.81 -10.05
C VAL A 86 -0.05 -1.63 -10.35
N ALA A 87 -0.56 -2.23 -11.41
CA ALA A 87 -1.98 -2.20 -11.75
C ALA A 87 -2.84 -2.86 -10.67
N ARG A 88 -2.38 -3.96 -10.07
CA ARG A 88 -3.06 -4.62 -8.96
C ARG A 88 -3.13 -3.73 -7.72
N ILE A 89 -2.04 -3.07 -7.36
CA ILE A 89 -2.02 -2.09 -6.25
C ILE A 89 -3.01 -0.96 -6.53
N ALA A 90 -2.99 -0.39 -7.72
CA ALA A 90 -3.91 0.67 -8.13
C ALA A 90 -5.38 0.24 -8.01
N CYS A 91 -5.70 -0.98 -8.43
CA CYS A 91 -7.06 -1.54 -8.39
C CYS A 91 -7.50 -1.91 -6.96
N VAL A 92 -6.69 -2.68 -6.25
CA VAL A 92 -7.09 -3.34 -4.98
C VAL A 92 -6.82 -2.46 -3.76
N GLU A 93 -5.64 -1.85 -3.71
CA GLU A 93 -5.18 -1.12 -2.52
C GLU A 93 -5.54 0.36 -2.56
N ILE A 94 -5.62 0.96 -3.75
CA ILE A 94 -6.02 2.36 -3.94
C ILE A 94 -7.49 2.46 -4.35
N GLY A 95 -8.03 1.48 -5.09
CA GLY A 95 -9.43 1.44 -5.52
C GLY A 95 -9.70 2.18 -6.83
N LEU A 96 -8.72 2.27 -7.74
CA LEU A 96 -8.83 2.95 -9.03
C LEU A 96 -9.50 2.06 -10.08
N GLY A 97 -10.07 2.70 -11.13
CA GLY A 97 -10.79 2.04 -12.21
C GLY A 97 -9.94 1.65 -13.42
N SER A 98 -10.63 1.26 -14.50
CA SER A 98 -10.00 0.72 -15.71
C SER A 98 -9.00 1.66 -16.39
N THR A 99 -9.26 2.97 -16.43
CA THR A 99 -8.33 3.95 -17.01
C THR A 99 -6.98 3.95 -16.28
N SER A 100 -7.00 3.92 -14.96
CA SER A 100 -5.79 3.86 -14.13
C SER A 100 -5.09 2.51 -14.21
N ILE A 101 -5.85 1.41 -14.30
CA ILE A 101 -5.30 0.06 -14.46
C ILE A 101 -4.56 -0.04 -15.80
N CYS A 102 -5.17 0.43 -16.90
CA CYS A 102 -4.51 0.47 -18.21
C CYS A 102 -3.25 1.35 -18.18
N SER A 103 -3.34 2.53 -17.56
CA SER A 103 -2.19 3.43 -17.44
C SER A 103 -1.05 2.83 -16.61
N ALA A 104 -1.36 2.08 -15.56
CA ALA A 104 -0.39 1.35 -14.77
C ALA A 104 0.29 0.22 -15.56
N LEU A 105 -0.48 -0.53 -16.35
CA LEU A 105 0.07 -1.58 -17.24
C LEU A 105 1.01 -0.98 -18.30
N LEU A 106 0.76 0.24 -18.75
CA LEU A 106 1.48 0.93 -19.83
C LEU A 106 2.54 1.92 -19.32
N HIS A 107 2.69 2.10 -18.01
CA HIS A 107 3.42 3.23 -17.44
C HIS A 107 4.90 3.34 -17.88
N ASP A 108 5.56 2.22 -18.13
CA ASP A 108 6.97 2.19 -18.55
C ASP A 108 7.14 1.97 -20.06
N VAL A 109 6.08 1.76 -20.83
CA VAL A 109 6.20 1.43 -22.25
C VAL A 109 6.86 2.56 -23.04
N VAL A 110 6.48 3.80 -22.80
CA VAL A 110 7.05 4.97 -23.50
C VAL A 110 8.50 5.25 -23.05
N GLU A 111 8.83 5.00 -21.80
CA GLU A 111 10.17 5.23 -21.26
C GLU A 111 11.16 4.16 -21.71
N ASP A 112 10.73 2.89 -21.72
CA ASP A 112 11.61 1.74 -21.90
C ASP A 112 11.64 1.19 -23.35
N THR A 113 10.78 1.70 -24.24
CA THR A 113 10.68 1.22 -25.62
C THR A 113 10.60 2.35 -26.63
N ASP A 114 10.58 2.03 -27.91
CA ASP A 114 10.46 3.02 -29.01
C ASP A 114 9.03 3.54 -29.22
N TYR A 115 8.04 3.06 -28.47
CA TYR A 115 6.68 3.56 -28.56
C TYR A 115 6.56 4.96 -27.98
N THR A 116 5.78 5.79 -28.64
CA THR A 116 5.55 7.19 -28.28
C THR A 116 4.21 7.37 -27.54
N VAL A 117 4.03 8.53 -26.89
CA VAL A 117 2.74 8.92 -26.30
C VAL A 117 1.64 8.95 -27.35
N GLU A 118 1.96 9.38 -28.59
CA GLU A 118 1.02 9.37 -29.71
C GLU A 118 0.56 7.96 -30.08
N ASP A 119 1.45 6.98 -30.05
CA ASP A 119 1.08 5.56 -30.24
C ASP A 119 0.08 5.09 -29.19
N ILE A 120 0.30 5.46 -27.92
CA ILE A 120 -0.60 5.15 -26.81
C ILE A 120 -1.95 5.83 -27.01
N GLU A 121 -1.98 7.10 -27.44
CA GLU A 121 -3.21 7.83 -27.73
C GLU A 121 -4.03 7.17 -28.83
N ASN A 122 -3.38 6.79 -29.92
CA ASN A 122 -4.03 6.12 -31.06
C ASN A 122 -4.64 4.76 -30.69
N LEU A 123 -3.99 4.02 -29.76
CA LEU A 123 -4.41 2.68 -29.37
C LEU A 123 -5.41 2.67 -28.20
N PHE A 124 -5.27 3.58 -27.23
CA PHE A 124 -5.99 3.55 -25.95
C PHE A 124 -6.78 4.81 -25.63
N GLY A 125 -6.67 5.83 -26.48
CA GLY A 125 -7.36 7.10 -26.33
C GLY A 125 -6.58 8.16 -25.55
N PRO A 126 -7.06 9.43 -25.60
CA PRO A 126 -6.31 10.59 -25.09
C PRO A 126 -6.14 10.58 -23.59
N LYS A 127 -7.09 10.03 -22.83
CA LYS A 127 -7.05 10.04 -21.37
C LYS A 127 -5.94 9.15 -20.81
N ILE A 128 -5.84 7.92 -21.31
CA ILE A 128 -4.78 6.99 -20.93
C ILE A 128 -3.43 7.54 -21.37
N ALA A 129 -3.32 8.08 -22.60
CA ALA A 129 -2.10 8.69 -23.10
C ALA A 129 -1.63 9.88 -22.24
N GLN A 130 -2.54 10.73 -21.78
CA GLN A 130 -2.24 11.84 -20.89
C GLN A 130 -1.63 11.38 -19.56
N ILE A 131 -2.21 10.34 -18.97
CA ILE A 131 -1.71 9.79 -17.70
C ILE A 131 -0.33 9.15 -17.89
N VAL A 132 -0.14 8.37 -18.96
CA VAL A 132 1.15 7.74 -19.29
C VAL A 132 2.21 8.80 -19.57
N ASP A 133 1.88 9.87 -20.28
CA ASP A 133 2.79 11.02 -20.51
C ASP A 133 3.21 11.67 -19.19
N GLY A 134 2.28 11.90 -18.29
CA GLY A 134 2.54 12.42 -16.95
C GLY A 134 3.49 11.51 -16.14
N LEU A 135 3.30 10.20 -16.19
CA LEU A 135 4.16 9.23 -15.54
C LEU A 135 5.60 9.25 -16.10
N THR A 136 5.72 9.31 -17.42
CA THR A 136 7.01 9.38 -18.12
C THR A 136 7.79 10.66 -17.77
N LYS A 137 7.12 11.82 -17.74
CA LYS A 137 7.74 13.11 -17.37
C LYS A 137 8.29 13.12 -15.94
N ILE A 138 7.66 12.43 -15.02
CA ILE A 138 8.12 12.30 -13.63
C ILE A 138 9.36 11.40 -13.56
N SER A 139 9.38 10.31 -14.29
CA SER A 139 10.46 9.32 -14.26
C SER A 139 11.80 9.88 -14.78
N GLY A 140 11.79 10.73 -15.79
CA GLY A 140 12.98 11.31 -16.42
C GLY A 140 13.84 12.24 -15.54
N GLY A 141 13.47 12.46 -14.26
CA GLY A 141 14.21 13.35 -13.36
C GLY A 141 14.78 12.73 -12.09
N ILE A 142 14.56 11.45 -11.83
CA ILE A 142 14.75 10.86 -10.49
C ILE A 142 16.19 10.39 -10.19
N PHE A 143 17.06 10.27 -11.17
CA PHE A 143 18.41 9.70 -11.00
C PHE A 143 19.58 10.70 -11.04
N GLY A 144 19.32 11.98 -10.83
CA GLY A 144 20.38 13.01 -10.74
C GLY A 144 21.08 13.05 -9.38
N ASP A 145 22.39 13.22 -9.40
CA ASP A 145 23.32 13.04 -8.26
C ASP A 145 23.32 14.15 -7.20
N ARG A 146 22.31 15.04 -7.09
CA ARG A 146 22.36 16.17 -6.15
C ARG A 146 21.03 16.41 -5.42
N ALA A 147 21.12 16.96 -4.21
CA ALA A 147 19.97 17.37 -3.38
C ALA A 147 19.00 18.35 -4.09
N SER A 148 19.50 19.13 -5.08
CA SER A 148 18.68 19.98 -5.94
C SER A 148 17.74 19.19 -6.87
N ALA A 149 18.11 17.97 -7.28
CA ALA A 149 17.27 17.13 -8.13
C ALA A 149 16.05 16.58 -7.36
N GLN A 150 16.16 16.31 -6.06
CA GLN A 150 15.03 15.88 -5.23
C GLN A 150 13.98 16.99 -5.09
N ALA A 151 14.41 18.25 -4.89
CA ALA A 151 13.51 19.38 -4.82
C ALA A 151 12.82 19.67 -6.16
N GLU A 152 13.52 19.52 -7.29
CA GLU A 152 12.93 19.64 -8.63
C GLU A 152 11.95 18.52 -8.93
N ASN A 153 12.24 17.30 -8.52
CA ASN A 153 11.34 16.16 -8.69
C ASN A 153 10.07 16.31 -7.85
N PHE A 154 10.20 16.79 -6.62
CA PHE A 154 9.06 17.12 -5.78
C PHE A 154 8.20 18.22 -6.40
N LYS A 155 8.83 19.27 -6.96
CA LYS A 155 8.13 20.33 -7.69
C LYS A 155 7.42 19.80 -8.95
N LYS A 156 8.07 18.93 -9.73
CA LYS A 156 7.44 18.27 -10.90
C LYS A 156 6.26 17.40 -10.48
N LEU A 157 6.40 16.61 -9.41
CA LEU A 157 5.31 15.84 -8.83
C LEU A 157 4.12 16.75 -8.47
N LEU A 158 4.37 17.85 -7.76
CA LEU A 158 3.32 18.81 -7.38
C LEU A 158 2.67 19.50 -8.59
N LEU A 159 3.44 19.84 -9.62
CA LEU A 159 2.90 20.43 -10.84
C LEU A 159 2.02 19.45 -11.64
N THR A 160 2.42 18.19 -11.69
CA THR A 160 1.65 17.12 -12.36
C THR A 160 0.35 16.77 -11.60
N MET A 161 0.30 17.06 -10.30
CA MET A 161 -0.95 16.95 -9.51
C MET A 161 -2.07 17.85 -10.03
N ASN A 162 -1.73 18.97 -10.65
CA ASN A 162 -2.74 19.90 -11.17
C ASN A 162 -3.42 19.38 -12.45
N ASP A 163 -2.79 18.44 -13.16
CA ASP A 163 -3.30 17.92 -14.43
C ASP A 163 -4.20 16.69 -14.20
N ASP A 164 -3.70 15.67 -13.53
CA ASP A 164 -4.47 14.47 -13.17
C ASP A 164 -3.86 13.76 -11.97
N ILE A 165 -4.59 13.68 -10.87
CA ILE A 165 -4.14 13.04 -9.62
C ILE A 165 -3.80 11.55 -9.79
N ARG A 166 -4.40 10.88 -10.77
CA ARG A 166 -4.15 9.45 -11.02
C ARG A 166 -2.70 9.18 -11.35
N VAL A 167 -2.00 10.15 -11.94
CA VAL A 167 -0.55 10.07 -12.20
C VAL A 167 0.21 9.82 -10.89
N ILE A 168 -0.09 10.58 -9.85
CA ILE A 168 0.59 10.43 -8.55
C ILE A 168 0.18 9.15 -7.84
N LEU A 169 -1.10 8.80 -7.89
CA LEU A 169 -1.59 7.56 -7.29
C LEU A 169 -0.92 6.33 -7.92
N ILE A 170 -0.77 6.31 -9.24
CA ILE A 170 -0.05 5.24 -9.94
C ILE A 170 1.44 5.27 -9.60
N LYS A 171 2.04 6.46 -9.50
CA LYS A 171 3.47 6.58 -9.12
C LYS A 171 3.74 6.13 -7.68
N ILE A 172 2.79 6.34 -6.77
CA ILE A 172 2.85 5.77 -5.41
C ILE A 172 2.74 4.24 -5.46
N ALA A 173 1.85 3.69 -6.30
CA ALA A 173 1.73 2.25 -6.49
C ALA A 173 3.01 1.63 -7.08
N ASP A 174 3.62 2.28 -8.05
CA ASP A 174 4.92 1.91 -8.63
C ASP A 174 6.01 1.90 -7.56
N ARG A 175 6.12 2.97 -6.78
CA ARG A 175 7.09 3.08 -5.68
C ARG A 175 6.86 1.98 -4.63
N LEU A 176 5.64 1.70 -4.27
CA LEU A 176 5.32 0.65 -3.30
C LEU A 176 5.78 -0.73 -3.78
N HIS A 177 5.51 -1.08 -5.04
CA HIS A 177 6.01 -2.35 -5.59
C HIS A 177 7.53 -2.39 -5.65
N ASN A 178 8.19 -1.30 -6.06
CA ASN A 178 9.64 -1.21 -6.05
C ASN A 178 10.23 -1.37 -4.65
N MET A 179 9.59 -0.82 -3.62
CA MET A 179 10.00 -1.01 -2.23
C MET A 179 9.81 -2.44 -1.75
N ARG A 180 8.72 -3.10 -2.11
CA ARG A 180 8.45 -4.52 -1.79
C ARG A 180 9.48 -5.46 -2.42
N THR A 181 10.09 -5.08 -3.53
CA THR A 181 11.07 -5.87 -4.29
C THR A 181 12.50 -5.30 -4.22
N LEU A 182 12.77 -4.38 -3.29
CA LEU A 182 14.02 -3.63 -3.23
C LEU A 182 15.25 -4.49 -2.87
N GLY A 183 15.02 -5.64 -2.25
CA GLY A 183 16.08 -6.56 -1.80
C GLY A 183 17.02 -7.06 -2.89
N SER A 184 16.59 -7.08 -4.15
CA SER A 184 17.41 -7.48 -5.31
C SER A 184 18.38 -6.38 -5.80
N MET A 185 18.25 -5.17 -5.29
CA MET A 185 19.09 -4.03 -5.68
C MET A 185 20.38 -3.96 -4.87
N LEU A 186 21.40 -3.25 -5.39
CA LEU A 186 22.65 -2.99 -4.66
C LEU A 186 22.37 -2.15 -3.40
N PRO A 187 23.09 -2.38 -2.27
CA PRO A 187 22.86 -1.66 -1.02
C PRO A 187 22.87 -0.14 -1.14
N SER A 188 23.77 0.44 -1.95
CA SER A 188 23.83 1.88 -2.19
C SER A 188 22.58 2.44 -2.87
N LYS A 189 21.98 1.66 -3.79
CA LYS A 189 20.71 2.00 -4.43
C LYS A 189 19.53 1.81 -3.47
N GLN A 190 19.56 0.73 -2.67
CA GLN A 190 18.54 0.50 -1.63
C GLN A 190 18.42 1.70 -0.70
N TYR A 191 19.55 2.18 -0.17
CA TYR A 191 19.60 3.31 0.74
C TYR A 191 19.05 4.60 0.11
N LYS A 192 19.46 4.91 -1.14
CA LYS A 192 18.99 6.09 -1.88
C LYS A 192 17.47 6.03 -2.13
N ILE A 193 16.97 4.90 -2.62
CA ILE A 193 15.54 4.71 -2.92
C ILE A 193 14.71 4.74 -1.64
N ALA A 194 15.18 4.13 -0.55
CA ALA A 194 14.52 4.16 0.74
C ALA A 194 14.42 5.59 1.30
N GLY A 195 15.49 6.39 1.22
CA GLY A 195 15.48 7.79 1.65
C GLY A 195 14.50 8.64 0.85
N GLU A 196 14.50 8.52 -0.47
CA GLU A 196 13.56 9.21 -1.34
C GLU A 196 12.09 8.81 -1.03
N THR A 197 11.86 7.53 -0.78
CA THR A 197 10.54 7.02 -0.40
C THR A 197 10.05 7.62 0.91
N LEU A 198 10.90 7.66 1.92
CA LEU A 198 10.57 8.20 3.24
C LEU A 198 10.29 9.70 3.23
N TYR A 199 11.07 10.46 2.47
CA TYR A 199 10.99 11.93 2.48
C TYR A 199 10.04 12.52 1.44
N ILE A 200 9.66 11.78 0.41
CA ILE A 200 8.77 12.26 -0.66
C ILE A 200 7.49 11.44 -0.74
N TYR A 201 7.57 10.14 -0.98
CA TYR A 201 6.41 9.32 -1.29
C TYR A 201 5.54 9.00 -0.07
N ALA A 202 6.11 8.73 1.08
CA ALA A 202 5.34 8.49 2.31
C ALA A 202 4.56 9.75 2.74
N PRO A 203 5.13 10.97 2.76
CA PRO A 203 4.37 12.19 3.00
C PRO A 203 3.27 12.46 1.98
N LEU A 204 3.50 12.18 0.68
CA LEU A 204 2.47 12.28 -0.34
C LEU A 204 1.31 11.30 -0.10
N ALA A 205 1.63 10.05 0.20
CA ALA A 205 0.62 9.04 0.53
C ALA A 205 -0.22 9.47 1.76
N ASN A 206 0.42 10.04 2.78
CA ASN A 206 -0.25 10.59 3.95
C ASN A 206 -1.21 11.74 3.57
N ARG A 207 -0.75 12.68 2.74
CA ARG A 207 -1.56 13.81 2.28
C ARG A 207 -2.79 13.36 1.50
N LEU A 208 -2.66 12.27 0.74
CA LEU A 208 -3.75 11.67 -0.04
C LEU A 208 -4.64 10.72 0.80
N GLY A 209 -4.39 10.60 2.10
CA GLY A 209 -5.18 9.74 3.00
C GLY A 209 -4.89 8.25 2.84
N LEU A 210 -3.85 7.86 2.10
CA LEU A 210 -3.43 6.47 1.88
C LEU A 210 -2.64 5.95 3.09
N ASN A 211 -3.25 5.90 4.25
CA ASN A 211 -2.54 5.63 5.52
C ASN A 211 -1.89 4.24 5.56
N ARG A 212 -2.54 3.24 4.98
CA ARG A 212 -1.97 1.89 4.92
C ARG A 212 -0.71 1.85 4.07
N ILE A 213 -0.76 2.43 2.87
CA ILE A 213 0.40 2.53 1.97
C ILE A 213 1.50 3.40 2.58
N LYS A 214 1.14 4.53 3.17
CA LYS A 214 2.09 5.41 3.90
C LYS A 214 2.85 4.64 4.97
N THR A 215 2.16 3.88 5.79
CA THR A 215 2.78 3.09 6.87
C THR A 215 3.71 2.02 6.32
N GLU A 216 3.31 1.31 5.28
CA GLU A 216 4.16 0.30 4.63
C GLU A 216 5.40 0.92 3.97
N LEU A 217 5.25 2.05 3.29
CA LEU A 217 6.39 2.79 2.72
C LEU A 217 7.39 3.24 3.80
N GLU A 218 6.90 3.73 4.92
CA GLU A 218 7.74 4.13 6.06
C GLU A 218 8.48 2.93 6.66
N ASP A 219 7.80 1.82 6.89
CA ASP A 219 8.38 0.61 7.47
C ASP A 219 9.42 -0.03 6.54
N LEU A 220 9.14 -0.11 5.25
CA LEU A 220 10.09 -0.62 4.26
C LEU A 220 11.31 0.29 4.13
N SER A 221 11.12 1.60 4.13
CA SER A 221 12.23 2.56 4.11
C SER A 221 13.11 2.42 5.34
N PHE A 222 12.51 2.33 6.51
CA PHE A 222 13.21 2.11 7.78
C PHE A 222 14.00 0.80 7.78
N LYS A 223 13.40 -0.28 7.28
CA LYS A 223 14.08 -1.58 7.16
C LYS A 223 15.35 -1.52 6.32
N TYR A 224 15.36 -0.74 5.23
CA TYR A 224 16.54 -0.62 4.35
C TYR A 224 17.53 0.44 4.81
N GLU A 225 17.10 1.50 5.50
CA GLU A 225 17.99 2.53 6.04
C GLU A 225 18.65 2.09 7.36
N HIS A 226 17.92 1.39 8.21
CA HIS A 226 18.37 0.96 9.56
C HIS A 226 18.00 -0.51 9.82
N PRO A 227 18.59 -1.46 9.08
CA PRO A 227 18.18 -2.87 9.13
C PRO A 227 18.34 -3.51 10.50
N GLU A 228 19.41 -3.19 11.23
CA GLU A 228 19.65 -3.73 12.58
C GLU A 228 18.62 -3.22 13.59
N THR A 229 18.36 -1.91 13.59
CA THR A 229 17.38 -1.28 14.49
C THR A 229 15.97 -1.75 14.18
N TYR A 230 15.64 -1.88 12.90
CA TYR A 230 14.38 -2.47 12.46
C TYR A 230 14.20 -3.88 13.02
N GLN A 231 15.21 -4.73 12.88
CA GLN A 231 15.16 -6.11 13.39
C GLN A 231 15.04 -6.17 14.91
N GLN A 232 15.76 -5.32 15.64
CA GLN A 232 15.64 -5.22 17.11
C GLN A 232 14.22 -4.86 17.55
N ILE A 233 13.56 -3.92 16.87
CA ILE A 233 12.19 -3.54 17.19
C ILE A 233 11.22 -4.68 16.85
N GLN A 234 11.40 -5.34 15.72
CA GLN A 234 10.61 -6.51 15.35
C GLN A 234 10.71 -7.64 16.36
N ASP A 235 11.92 -7.93 16.82
CA ASP A 235 12.18 -8.97 17.83
C ASP A 235 11.49 -8.63 19.16
N LYS A 236 11.55 -7.38 19.60
CA LYS A 236 10.86 -6.91 20.81
C LYS A 236 9.34 -6.96 20.67
N LEU A 237 8.80 -6.58 19.51
CA LEU A 237 7.36 -6.70 19.22
C LEU A 237 6.91 -8.15 19.28
N LYS A 238 7.68 -9.07 18.71
CA LYS A 238 7.39 -10.50 18.73
C LYS A 238 7.46 -11.07 20.15
N ALA A 239 8.48 -10.71 20.90
CA ALA A 239 8.68 -11.19 22.28
C ALA A 239 7.55 -10.75 23.23
N THR A 240 6.95 -9.59 23.01
CA THR A 240 5.87 -9.03 23.84
C THR A 240 4.46 -9.26 23.28
N GLN A 241 4.31 -10.00 22.19
CA GLN A 241 3.01 -10.22 21.54
C GLN A 241 2.00 -10.92 22.46
N ALA A 242 2.41 -11.98 23.15
CA ALA A 242 1.49 -12.73 24.03
C ALA A 242 0.93 -11.86 25.16
N GLU A 243 1.77 -10.98 25.74
CA GLU A 243 1.33 -10.02 26.75
C GLU A 243 0.32 -9.02 26.19
N ARG A 244 0.58 -8.47 24.99
CA ARG A 244 -0.36 -7.56 24.34
C ARG A 244 -1.68 -8.22 24.00
N ASP A 245 -1.66 -9.47 23.55
CA ASP A 245 -2.87 -10.25 23.25
C ASP A 245 -3.72 -10.44 24.51
N ASN A 246 -3.09 -10.74 25.65
CA ASN A 246 -3.78 -10.86 26.93
C ASN A 246 -4.39 -9.52 27.38
N VAL A 247 -3.64 -8.44 27.29
CA VAL A 247 -4.14 -7.09 27.63
C VAL A 247 -5.32 -6.72 26.74
N PHE A 248 -5.24 -7.01 25.45
CA PHE A 248 -6.31 -6.77 24.50
C PHE A 248 -7.60 -7.54 24.85
N GLU A 249 -7.49 -8.84 25.12
CA GLU A 249 -8.66 -9.68 25.45
C GLU A 249 -9.31 -9.26 26.77
N GLU A 250 -8.52 -9.02 27.80
CA GLU A 250 -9.06 -8.57 29.10
C GLU A 250 -9.72 -7.19 29.01
N PHE A 251 -9.10 -6.26 28.28
CA PHE A 251 -9.63 -4.90 28.13
C PHE A 251 -10.90 -4.86 27.28
N THR A 252 -10.99 -5.65 26.21
CA THR A 252 -12.09 -5.60 25.27
C THR A 252 -13.28 -6.47 25.66
N ALA A 253 -13.14 -7.45 26.54
CA ALA A 253 -14.23 -8.32 26.95
C ALA A 253 -15.45 -7.55 27.53
N PRO A 254 -15.29 -6.61 28.49
CA PRO A 254 -16.42 -5.79 28.97
C PRO A 254 -17.00 -4.87 27.88
N ILE A 255 -16.14 -4.39 26.95
CA ILE A 255 -16.57 -3.55 25.83
C ILE A 255 -17.49 -4.35 24.89
N ARG A 256 -17.12 -5.58 24.53
CA ARG A 256 -17.94 -6.47 23.70
C ARG A 256 -19.32 -6.70 24.33
N GLU A 257 -19.35 -6.97 25.62
CA GLU A 257 -20.61 -7.18 26.35
C GLU A 257 -21.55 -5.96 26.24
N GLN A 258 -21.01 -4.75 26.38
CA GLN A 258 -21.82 -3.54 26.26
C GLN A 258 -22.23 -3.24 24.81
N LEU A 259 -21.36 -3.45 23.84
CA LEU A 259 -21.68 -3.25 22.42
C LEU A 259 -22.72 -4.25 21.92
N ASP A 260 -22.69 -5.48 22.40
CA ASP A 260 -23.73 -6.50 22.12
C ASP A 260 -25.12 -6.03 22.58
N LYS A 261 -25.20 -5.37 23.74
CA LYS A 261 -26.44 -4.79 24.25
C LYS A 261 -26.95 -3.61 23.41
N MET A 262 -26.06 -2.89 22.72
CA MET A 262 -26.45 -1.79 21.83
C MET A 262 -27.11 -2.28 20.53
N GLY A 263 -26.89 -3.52 20.14
CA GLY A 263 -27.50 -4.11 18.95
C GLY A 263 -26.93 -3.63 17.61
N LEU A 264 -25.80 -2.89 17.61
CA LEU A 264 -25.10 -2.50 16.40
C LEU A 264 -24.15 -3.63 15.96
N PRO A 265 -24.04 -3.93 14.65
CA PRO A 265 -22.97 -4.77 14.15
C PRO A 265 -21.62 -4.07 14.37
N TYR A 266 -20.65 -4.78 14.90
CA TYR A 266 -19.32 -4.25 15.17
C TYR A 266 -18.25 -5.32 15.07
N ARG A 267 -17.01 -4.86 14.96
CA ARG A 267 -15.81 -5.68 15.14
C ARG A 267 -14.76 -4.88 15.91
N ILE A 268 -14.00 -5.57 16.73
CA ILE A 268 -12.92 -4.97 17.52
C ILE A 268 -11.59 -5.55 17.07
N LEU A 269 -10.65 -4.68 16.72
CA LEU A 269 -9.34 -5.05 16.25
C LEU A 269 -8.25 -4.47 17.15
N ALA A 270 -7.21 -5.26 17.38
CA ALA A 270 -5.97 -4.75 17.93
C ALA A 270 -5.19 -4.03 16.83
N ARG A 271 -4.67 -2.84 17.14
CA ARG A 271 -3.71 -2.13 16.29
C ARG A 271 -2.39 -2.02 17.02
N VAL A 272 -1.36 -2.58 16.43
CA VAL A 272 0.01 -2.46 16.94
C VAL A 272 0.71 -1.34 16.18
N LYS A 273 1.37 -0.45 16.92
CA LYS A 273 2.16 0.65 16.34
C LYS A 273 3.24 0.09 15.41
N SER A 274 3.39 0.68 14.24
CA SER A 274 4.38 0.23 13.25
C SER A 274 5.82 0.41 13.73
N PRO A 275 6.76 -0.42 13.27
CA PRO A 275 8.18 -0.32 13.63
C PRO A 275 8.77 1.06 13.40
N TYR A 276 8.50 1.70 12.27
CA TYR A 276 8.95 3.07 12.00
C TYR A 276 8.37 4.08 13.01
N SER A 277 7.07 3.99 13.29
CA SER A 277 6.42 4.89 14.27
C SER A 277 6.98 4.70 15.68
N ILE A 278 7.32 3.48 16.06
CA ILE A 278 7.98 3.17 17.34
C ILE A 278 9.36 3.84 17.37
N TRP A 279 10.19 3.58 16.36
CA TRP A 279 11.52 4.14 16.25
C TRP A 279 11.50 5.68 16.24
N ASN A 280 10.63 6.28 15.45
CA ASN A 280 10.50 7.73 15.37
C ASN A 280 10.11 8.33 16.74
N LYS A 281 9.22 7.66 17.48
CA LYS A 281 8.85 8.08 18.83
C LYS A 281 10.01 7.95 19.81
N MET A 282 10.79 6.87 19.74
CA MET A 282 12.01 6.69 20.54
C MET A 282 13.02 7.82 20.27
N GLN A 283 13.23 8.19 18.99
CA GLN A 283 14.17 9.24 18.61
C GLN A 283 13.69 10.63 19.02
N THR A 284 12.44 10.98 18.72
CA THR A 284 11.90 12.32 18.96
C THR A 284 11.65 12.63 20.44
N LYS A 285 11.35 11.62 21.25
CA LYS A 285 11.08 11.75 22.70
C LYS A 285 12.24 11.29 23.57
N HIS A 286 13.31 10.77 22.99
CA HIS A 286 14.47 10.22 23.71
C HIS A 286 14.08 9.18 24.76
N ILE A 287 13.21 8.25 24.38
CA ILE A 287 12.72 7.16 25.24
C ILE A 287 13.09 5.80 24.66
N THR A 288 13.09 4.78 25.53
CA THR A 288 13.31 3.39 25.13
C THR A 288 12.01 2.76 24.61
N PHE A 289 12.13 1.58 23.99
CA PHE A 289 10.98 0.80 23.55
C PHE A 289 10.02 0.49 24.72
N GLU A 290 10.57 0.13 25.87
CA GLU A 290 9.83 -0.23 27.08
C GLU A 290 9.03 0.93 27.67
N GLU A 291 9.46 2.17 27.43
CA GLU A 291 8.79 3.38 27.90
C GLU A 291 7.63 3.81 26.98
N ILE A 292 7.43 3.15 25.83
CA ILE A 292 6.31 3.43 24.94
C ILE A 292 5.07 2.70 25.45
N TYR A 293 4.11 3.44 25.97
CA TYR A 293 2.86 2.87 26.52
C TYR A 293 1.76 2.64 25.47
N ASP A 294 1.84 3.26 24.29
CA ASP A 294 0.81 3.25 23.24
C ASP A 294 1.20 2.34 22.04
N ILE A 295 1.91 1.26 22.30
CA ILE A 295 2.20 0.24 21.27
C ILE A 295 0.94 -0.45 20.83
N LEU A 296 0.05 -0.78 21.77
CA LEU A 296 -1.28 -1.35 21.52
C LEU A 296 -2.33 -0.24 21.52
N ALA A 297 -3.14 -0.21 20.47
CA ALA A 297 -4.40 0.53 20.42
C ALA A 297 -5.55 -0.44 20.08
N VAL A 298 -6.74 -0.08 20.49
CA VAL A 298 -7.97 -0.83 20.21
C VAL A 298 -8.77 -0.05 19.17
N ARG A 299 -9.24 -0.73 18.14
CA ARG A 299 -10.07 -0.14 17.10
C ARG A 299 -11.45 -0.78 17.12
N ILE A 300 -12.48 0.01 17.33
CA ILE A 300 -13.87 -0.38 17.24
C ILE A 300 -14.43 0.12 15.92
N ILE A 301 -14.86 -0.80 15.06
CA ILE A 301 -15.46 -0.49 13.77
C ILE A 301 -16.90 -0.98 13.83
N PHE A 302 -17.85 -0.08 13.58
CA PHE A 302 -19.27 -0.37 13.67
C PHE A 302 -20.01 -0.06 12.37
N THR A 303 -21.15 -0.73 12.17
CA THR A 303 -22.10 -0.39 11.11
C THR A 303 -23.20 0.46 11.73
N PRO A 304 -23.38 1.73 11.32
CA PRO A 304 -24.41 2.59 11.87
C PRO A 304 -25.79 2.09 11.50
N ARG A 305 -26.82 2.46 12.29
CA ARG A 305 -28.23 2.12 12.01
C ARG A 305 -28.70 2.66 10.66
N ASN A 306 -28.26 3.86 10.32
CA ASN A 306 -28.39 4.50 9.03
C ASN A 306 -27.34 5.61 8.89
N GLU A 307 -27.24 6.24 7.73
CA GLU A 307 -26.23 7.29 7.49
C GLU A 307 -26.40 8.51 8.40
N ASP A 308 -27.62 8.91 8.72
CA ASP A 308 -27.91 10.06 9.57
C ASP A 308 -27.53 9.83 11.03
N GLU A 309 -27.52 8.57 11.47
CA GLU A 309 -27.18 8.16 12.84
C GLU A 309 -25.69 7.83 13.02
N GLU A 310 -24.87 7.92 11.99
CA GLU A 310 -23.45 7.55 12.05
C GLU A 310 -22.69 8.32 13.14
N LEU A 311 -22.88 9.64 13.21
CA LEU A 311 -22.26 10.49 14.23
C LEU A 311 -22.78 10.13 15.65
N ASN A 312 -24.09 10.01 15.80
CA ASN A 312 -24.71 9.70 17.08
C ASN A 312 -24.29 8.32 17.59
N ASP A 313 -24.26 7.31 16.72
CA ASP A 313 -23.86 5.96 17.09
C ASP A 313 -22.36 5.92 17.51
N CYS A 314 -21.50 6.71 16.85
CA CYS A 314 -20.10 6.85 17.23
C CYS A 314 -19.94 7.41 18.67
N PHE A 315 -20.64 8.50 18.99
CA PHE A 315 -20.62 9.06 20.34
C PHE A 315 -21.34 8.21 21.38
N ASN A 316 -22.37 7.48 21.00
CA ASN A 316 -23.02 6.52 21.90
C ASN A 316 -22.06 5.40 22.33
N ILE A 317 -21.26 4.90 21.42
CA ILE A 317 -20.19 3.94 21.74
C ILE A 317 -19.18 4.57 22.70
N TYR A 318 -18.75 5.80 22.45
CA TYR A 318 -17.86 6.54 23.35
C TYR A 318 -18.41 6.66 24.76
N VAL A 319 -19.68 7.07 24.90
CA VAL A 319 -20.35 7.18 26.20
C VAL A 319 -20.40 5.81 26.90
N CYS A 320 -20.71 4.75 26.16
CA CYS A 320 -20.79 3.39 26.67
C CYS A 320 -19.46 2.91 27.26
N ILE A 321 -18.35 3.06 26.53
CA ILE A 321 -17.03 2.60 26.98
C ILE A 321 -16.44 3.51 28.08
N SER A 322 -16.80 4.80 28.09
CA SER A 322 -16.38 5.74 29.14
C SER A 322 -16.99 5.46 30.50
N LYS A 323 -18.10 4.72 30.56
CA LYS A 323 -18.68 4.20 31.80
C LYS A 323 -17.93 2.99 32.36
N LEU A 324 -17.25 2.24 31.49
CA LEU A 324 -16.46 1.06 31.90
C LEU A 324 -15.07 1.46 32.40
N TYR A 325 -14.43 2.42 31.74
CA TYR A 325 -13.06 2.82 31.99
C TYR A 325 -12.95 4.35 32.03
N LYS A 326 -12.16 4.86 32.96
CA LYS A 326 -11.93 6.30 33.12
C LYS A 326 -11.21 6.90 31.92
N PRO A 327 -11.80 7.88 31.21
CA PRO A 327 -11.15 8.58 30.13
C PRO A 327 -10.04 9.52 30.63
N HIS A 328 -8.98 9.65 29.83
CA HIS A 328 -7.98 10.70 30.04
C HIS A 328 -8.54 12.04 29.59
N PRO A 329 -8.60 13.09 30.46
CA PRO A 329 -9.33 14.33 30.19
C PRO A 329 -8.80 15.09 28.96
N ASP A 330 -7.50 15.04 28.69
CA ASP A 330 -6.86 15.85 27.64
C ASP A 330 -6.58 15.07 26.34
N ARG A 331 -7.07 13.84 26.23
CA ARG A 331 -6.77 12.95 25.08
C ARG A 331 -7.98 12.48 24.29
N LEU A 332 -9.06 13.26 24.34
CA LEU A 332 -10.16 13.08 23.40
C LEU A 332 -9.85 13.84 22.11
N ARG A 333 -9.94 13.15 20.96
CA ARG A 333 -9.76 13.75 19.63
C ARG A 333 -10.97 13.42 18.77
N ASP A 334 -11.77 14.44 18.49
CA ASP A 334 -12.98 14.34 17.67
C ASP A 334 -12.66 14.66 16.22
N TRP A 335 -12.23 13.63 15.48
CA TRP A 335 -12.06 13.69 14.03
C TRP A 335 -13.32 13.22 13.28
N VAL A 336 -14.43 12.97 13.97
CA VAL A 336 -15.72 12.63 13.38
C VAL A 336 -16.48 13.90 13.01
N SER A 337 -16.66 14.82 13.98
CA SER A 337 -17.31 16.11 13.75
C SER A 337 -16.44 17.04 12.89
N HIS A 338 -15.13 16.96 13.03
CA HIS A 338 -14.14 17.79 12.35
C HIS A 338 -13.06 16.91 11.70
N PRO A 339 -13.32 16.34 10.49
CA PRO A 339 -12.37 15.49 9.79
C PRO A 339 -11.02 16.20 9.56
N LYS A 340 -9.94 15.42 9.54
CA LYS A 340 -8.63 15.94 9.13
C LYS A 340 -8.63 16.37 7.67
N ALA A 341 -7.70 17.23 7.28
CA ALA A 341 -7.56 17.72 5.91
C ALA A 341 -7.42 16.59 4.86
N ASN A 342 -6.88 15.43 5.24
CA ASN A 342 -6.78 14.25 4.39
C ASN A 342 -8.03 13.34 4.42
N GLY A 343 -9.15 13.81 4.94
CA GLY A 343 -10.40 13.06 5.02
C GLY A 343 -10.50 12.04 6.17
N TYR A 344 -9.47 11.89 6.99
CA TYR A 344 -9.47 10.95 8.12
C TYR A 344 -10.55 11.30 9.14
N GLN A 345 -11.37 10.31 9.50
CA GLN A 345 -12.42 10.39 10.52
C GLN A 345 -12.28 9.23 11.50
N ALA A 346 -12.28 9.56 12.76
CA ALA A 346 -12.39 8.63 13.89
C ALA A 346 -12.56 9.42 15.18
N LEU A 347 -13.14 8.83 16.19
CA LEU A 347 -13.13 9.35 17.56
C LEU A 347 -12.02 8.63 18.33
N HIS A 348 -11.03 9.36 18.82
CA HIS A 348 -9.94 8.81 19.63
C HIS A 348 -10.17 9.14 21.09
N VAL A 349 -10.19 8.14 21.93
CA VAL A 349 -10.25 8.27 23.38
C VAL A 349 -9.15 7.42 24.02
N THR A 350 -8.55 7.91 25.10
CA THR A 350 -7.58 7.14 25.89
C THR A 350 -8.23 6.77 27.21
N LEU A 351 -8.29 5.48 27.48
CA LEU A 351 -8.97 4.92 28.66
C LEU A 351 -7.97 4.23 29.60
N MET A 352 -8.20 4.35 30.90
CA MET A 352 -7.42 3.63 31.92
C MET A 352 -7.92 2.19 32.04
N SER A 353 -7.08 1.22 31.75
CA SER A 353 -7.39 -0.20 31.98
C SER A 353 -7.39 -0.54 33.49
N ASN A 354 -7.96 -1.68 33.84
CA ASN A 354 -7.95 -2.18 35.21
C ASN A 354 -6.54 -2.49 35.77
N LYS A 355 -5.56 -2.61 34.88
CA LYS A 355 -4.15 -2.79 35.23
C LYS A 355 -3.35 -1.48 35.31
N GLY A 356 -4.00 -0.32 35.26
CA GLY A 356 -3.37 0.97 35.37
C GLY A 356 -2.61 1.41 34.10
N GLN A 357 -2.94 0.87 32.94
CA GLN A 357 -2.34 1.22 31.67
C GLN A 357 -3.33 2.11 30.85
N TRP A 358 -2.81 3.16 30.24
CA TRP A 358 -3.56 3.94 29.28
C TRP A 358 -3.63 3.21 27.94
N ILE A 359 -4.85 3.01 27.42
CA ILE A 359 -5.09 2.36 26.12
C ILE A 359 -5.87 3.32 25.23
N GLU A 360 -5.33 3.60 24.05
CA GLU A 360 -6.05 4.36 23.02
C GLU A 360 -7.13 3.49 22.38
N VAL A 361 -8.33 4.03 22.29
CA VAL A 361 -9.44 3.42 21.57
C VAL A 361 -9.85 4.33 20.42
N GLN A 362 -9.87 3.80 19.21
CA GLN A 362 -10.32 4.48 18.00
C GLN A 362 -11.70 3.94 17.63
N ILE A 363 -12.68 4.82 17.58
CA ILE A 363 -14.06 4.49 17.23
C ILE A 363 -14.35 5.06 15.85
N ARG A 364 -14.81 4.23 14.94
CA ARG A 364 -15.17 4.64 13.57
C ARG A 364 -16.18 3.69 12.93
N SER A 365 -16.98 4.21 12.02
CA SER A 365 -17.87 3.39 11.18
C SER A 365 -17.09 2.62 10.11
N GLU A 366 -17.71 1.66 9.44
CA GLU A 366 -17.11 0.98 8.29
C GLU A 366 -16.72 1.96 7.19
N ARG A 367 -17.55 2.97 6.90
CA ARG A 367 -17.22 4.03 5.93
C ARG A 367 -15.98 4.82 6.35
N MET A 368 -15.91 5.25 7.61
CA MET A 368 -14.74 5.97 8.14
C MET A 368 -13.48 5.11 8.10
N ASN A 369 -13.62 3.82 8.35
CA ASN A 369 -12.51 2.87 8.27
C ASN A 369 -12.00 2.71 6.83
N ASP A 370 -12.89 2.58 5.85
CA ASP A 370 -12.51 2.52 4.44
C ASP A 370 -11.76 3.80 4.01
N VAL A 371 -12.27 4.96 4.40
CA VAL A 371 -11.59 6.25 4.13
C VAL A 371 -10.21 6.32 4.81
N ALA A 372 -10.10 5.85 6.05
CA ALA A 372 -8.82 5.84 6.77
C ALA A 372 -7.78 4.90 6.15
N GLU A 373 -8.20 3.75 5.61
CA GLU A 373 -7.30 2.75 5.04
C GLU A 373 -6.97 3.00 3.56
N GLN A 374 -7.95 3.43 2.77
CA GLN A 374 -7.85 3.57 1.30
C GLN A 374 -7.79 5.03 0.82
N GLY A 375 -7.98 5.99 1.73
CA GLY A 375 -7.95 7.40 1.38
C GLY A 375 -9.15 7.86 0.56
N PHE A 376 -8.92 8.86 -0.29
CA PHE A 376 -9.98 9.53 -1.05
C PHE A 376 -10.74 8.59 -2.00
N ALA A 377 -10.09 7.60 -2.58
CA ALA A 377 -10.75 6.65 -3.48
C ALA A 377 -11.90 5.87 -2.80
N ALA A 378 -11.88 5.73 -1.46
CA ALA A 378 -13.00 5.19 -0.71
C ALA A 378 -14.24 6.09 -0.73
N HIS A 379 -14.10 7.42 -0.86
CA HIS A 379 -15.24 8.32 -1.00
C HIS A 379 -16.06 8.02 -2.24
N TRP A 380 -15.44 7.62 -3.35
CA TRP A 380 -16.15 7.21 -4.56
C TRP A 380 -17.01 5.96 -4.36
N LYS A 381 -16.61 5.10 -3.44
CA LYS A 381 -17.36 3.89 -3.10
C LYS A 381 -18.71 4.21 -2.45
N TYR A 382 -18.81 5.31 -1.72
CA TYR A 382 -20.00 5.68 -0.94
C TYR A 382 -20.86 6.76 -1.61
N LYS A 383 -20.29 7.60 -2.46
CA LYS A 383 -21.03 8.62 -3.24
C LYS A 383 -21.59 8.11 -4.57
N ALA A 384 -21.55 6.83 -4.84
CA ALA A 384 -21.84 6.27 -6.15
C ALA A 384 -23.31 6.34 -6.57
N GLY A 385 -23.58 7.39 -7.29
CA GLY A 385 -24.50 7.36 -8.42
C GLY A 385 -23.81 7.31 -9.79
N GLY A 386 -22.51 7.00 -9.85
CA GLY A 386 -21.77 6.59 -11.06
C GLY A 386 -21.79 7.59 -12.23
N GLY A 387 -21.38 8.82 -12.04
CA GLY A 387 -21.20 9.81 -13.09
C GLY A 387 -19.78 10.38 -13.15
N SER A 388 -19.39 10.85 -14.33
CA SER A 388 -18.11 11.50 -14.64
C SER A 388 -17.83 12.83 -13.89
N GLU A 389 -18.66 13.20 -12.92
CA GLU A 389 -18.56 14.42 -12.12
C GLU A 389 -17.57 14.33 -10.95
N ASP A 390 -17.08 13.14 -10.64
CA ASP A 390 -16.20 12.88 -9.47
C ASP A 390 -14.77 13.47 -9.60
N GLU A 391 -14.32 13.76 -10.82
CA GLU A 391 -13.01 14.40 -11.05
C GLU A 391 -12.95 15.84 -10.49
N GLY A 392 -14.08 16.54 -10.47
CA GLY A 392 -14.19 17.90 -9.94
C GLY A 392 -14.10 17.98 -8.41
N GLU A 393 -14.63 17.00 -7.70
CA GLU A 393 -14.57 16.94 -6.23
C GLU A 393 -13.18 16.56 -5.73
N LEU A 394 -12.50 15.63 -6.40
CA LEU A 394 -11.12 15.29 -6.10
C LEU A 394 -10.20 16.50 -6.28
N SER A 395 -10.36 17.23 -7.36
CA SER A 395 -9.61 18.47 -7.61
C SER A 395 -9.89 19.54 -6.56
N LYS A 396 -11.12 19.66 -6.06
CA LYS A 396 -11.47 20.57 -4.97
C LYS A 396 -10.82 20.16 -3.65
N TRP A 397 -10.87 18.87 -3.31
CA TRP A 397 -10.27 18.35 -2.08
C TRP A 397 -8.75 18.53 -2.03
N LEU A 398 -8.08 18.42 -3.18
CA LEU A 398 -6.64 18.63 -3.27
C LEU A 398 -6.22 20.10 -3.17
N LYS A 399 -7.13 21.04 -3.48
CA LYS A 399 -6.88 22.49 -3.39
C LYS A 399 -7.08 23.04 -1.98
N THR A 400 -7.76 22.31 -1.12
CA THR A 400 -7.93 22.61 0.31
C THR A 400 -6.80 22.00 1.15
#